data_0d15f40184db1d9c2536335f4f22e2d4
#
_entry.id   0d15f40184db1d9c2536335f4f22e2d4
#
_cell.length_a   1.000
_cell.length_b   1.000
_cell.length_c   1.000
_cell.angle_alpha   90.00
_cell.angle_beta   90.00
_cell.angle_gamma   90.00
#
_symmetry.space_group_name_H-M   'P 1'
#
loop_
_entity.id
_entity.type
_entity.pdbx_description
1 polymer ?
#
loop_
_entity_poly.entity_id
_entity_poly.type
_entity_poly.pdbx_seq_one_letter_code
_entity_poly.pdbx_strand_id
1 'polypeptide(L)'
;MARQEPGEPYARIDSDEASAMVKEDPNGTVVIDVRRDDEWVTGHVSGAIHIPVDDLIEHMDQVPQDKKLLFICAAGVRSGLACELAASMGYDSSNLYNIDDGTPFWIAGNHPTSFGE
;
A
#
# COMPACT_ATOMS: atom_id res chain seq x y z
N MET A 1 7.00 -8.05 -11.65
CA MET A 1 7.44 -9.13 -10.73
C MET A 1 7.92 -8.54 -9.41
N ALA A 2 7.45 -9.08 -8.29
CA ALA A 2 7.86 -8.59 -6.97
C ALA A 2 9.38 -8.72 -6.78
N ARG A 3 9.97 -7.74 -6.15
CA ARG A 3 11.41 -7.66 -5.89
C ARG A 3 11.66 -7.63 -4.40
N GLN A 4 12.65 -8.38 -3.93
CA GLN A 4 13.03 -8.42 -2.53
C GLN A 4 14.42 -7.82 -2.38
N GLU A 5 14.50 -6.71 -1.67
CA GLU A 5 15.79 -6.05 -1.39
C GLU A 5 16.37 -6.57 -0.07
N PRO A 6 17.69 -6.75 0.02
CA PRO A 6 18.31 -7.21 1.26
C PRO A 6 17.97 -6.29 2.45
N GLY A 7 17.56 -6.89 3.56
CA GLY A 7 17.27 -6.16 4.78
C GLY A 7 15.88 -5.56 4.87
N GLU A 8 15.08 -5.62 3.80
CA GLU A 8 13.71 -5.13 3.82
C GLU A 8 12.75 -6.26 4.21
N PRO A 9 11.88 -6.06 5.20
CA PRO A 9 10.90 -7.06 5.60
C PRO A 9 9.63 -7.01 4.74
N TYR A 10 9.78 -6.74 3.44
CA TYR A 10 8.66 -6.64 2.49
C TYR A 10 9.18 -6.79 1.07
N ALA A 11 8.28 -7.04 0.13
CA ALA A 11 8.62 -7.05 -1.30
C ALA A 11 8.23 -5.72 -1.94
N ARG A 12 8.92 -5.34 -3.01
CA ARG A 12 8.58 -4.16 -3.81
C ARG A 12 7.83 -4.58 -5.05
N ILE A 13 6.78 -3.87 -5.38
CA ILE A 13 5.99 -4.08 -6.60
C ILE A 13 5.70 -2.72 -7.23
N ASP A 14 5.38 -2.71 -8.53
CA ASP A 14 4.93 -1.50 -9.19
C ASP A 14 3.39 -1.46 -9.23
N SER A 15 2.84 -0.37 -9.75
CA SER A 15 1.38 -0.18 -9.80
C SER A 15 0.68 -1.21 -10.67
N ASP A 16 1.29 -1.61 -11.78
CA ASP A 16 0.71 -2.64 -12.66
C ASP A 16 0.63 -3.98 -11.95
N GLU A 17 1.69 -4.36 -11.24
CA GLU A 17 1.73 -5.59 -10.45
C GLU A 17 0.69 -5.54 -9.33
N ALA A 18 0.59 -4.40 -8.65
CA ALA A 18 -0.38 -4.23 -7.57
C ALA A 18 -1.82 -4.36 -8.08
N SER A 19 -2.14 -3.72 -9.20
CA SER A 19 -3.46 -3.80 -9.80
C SER A 19 -3.82 -5.25 -10.17
N ALA A 20 -2.85 -5.98 -10.72
CA ALA A 20 -3.05 -7.39 -11.06
C ALA A 20 -3.33 -8.23 -9.81
N MET A 21 -2.61 -7.98 -8.72
CA MET A 21 -2.81 -8.70 -7.46
C MET A 21 -4.21 -8.47 -6.90
N VAL A 22 -4.68 -7.23 -6.93
CA VAL A 22 -6.03 -6.90 -6.45
C VAL A 22 -7.10 -7.58 -7.31
N LYS A 23 -6.93 -7.59 -8.62
CA LYS A 23 -7.89 -8.22 -9.53
C LYS A 23 -7.92 -9.74 -9.37
N GLU A 24 -6.77 -10.34 -9.12
CA GLU A 24 -6.65 -11.79 -8.97
C GLU A 24 -7.29 -12.28 -7.67
N ASP A 25 -7.14 -11.52 -6.59
CA ASP A 25 -7.66 -11.91 -5.28
C ASP A 25 -8.21 -10.69 -4.53
N PRO A 26 -9.37 -10.15 -4.94
CA PRO A 26 -9.91 -8.93 -4.35
C PRO A 26 -10.29 -9.06 -2.88
N ASN A 27 -10.62 -10.26 -2.42
CA ASN A 27 -10.98 -10.48 -1.01
C ASN A 27 -9.77 -10.72 -0.12
N GLY A 28 -8.66 -11.15 -0.70
CA GLY A 28 -7.44 -11.45 0.05
C GLY A 28 -6.35 -10.40 -0.06
N THR A 29 -6.64 -9.26 -0.70
CA THR A 29 -5.67 -8.21 -0.98
C THR A 29 -6.25 -6.85 -0.59
N VAL A 30 -5.49 -6.06 0.16
CA VAL A 30 -5.92 -4.73 0.61
C VAL A 30 -4.83 -3.72 0.25
N VAL A 31 -5.25 -2.58 -0.33
CA VAL A 31 -4.34 -1.46 -0.56
C VAL A 31 -4.53 -0.46 0.56
N ILE A 32 -3.44 0.01 1.14
CA ILE A 32 -3.45 0.98 2.23
C ILE A 32 -2.65 2.20 1.79
N ASP A 33 -3.34 3.34 1.67
CA ASP A 33 -2.73 4.60 1.28
C ASP A 33 -2.27 5.33 2.55
N VAL A 34 -0.97 5.59 2.63
CA VAL A 34 -0.38 6.20 3.83
C VAL A 34 0.01 7.65 3.62
N ARG A 35 -0.56 8.29 2.60
CA ARG A 35 -0.35 9.72 2.32
C ARG A 35 -1.23 10.58 3.24
N ARG A 36 -0.97 11.89 3.21
CA ARG A 36 -1.76 12.87 3.97
C ARG A 36 -3.16 13.03 3.36
N ASP A 37 -4.07 13.62 4.12
CA ASP A 37 -5.45 13.86 3.69
C ASP A 37 -5.51 14.74 2.43
N ASP A 38 -4.65 15.77 2.33
CA ASP A 38 -4.62 16.67 1.18
C ASP A 38 -4.16 15.98 -0.11
N GLU A 39 -3.37 14.92 0.00
CA GLU A 39 -2.95 14.11 -1.14
C GLU A 39 -4.05 13.13 -1.54
N TRP A 40 -4.68 12.49 -0.57
CA TRP A 40 -5.72 11.49 -0.79
C TRP A 40 -6.86 12.00 -1.66
N VAL A 41 -7.35 13.21 -1.39
CA VAL A 41 -8.50 13.76 -2.10
C VAL A 41 -8.20 14.08 -3.57
N THR A 42 -6.94 14.20 -3.94
CA THR A 42 -6.54 14.49 -5.32
C THR A 42 -6.55 13.27 -6.24
N GLY A 43 -6.77 12.09 -5.68
CA GLY A 43 -6.83 10.84 -6.44
C GLY A 43 -6.14 9.74 -5.66
N HIS A 44 -6.82 8.61 -5.51
CA HIS A 44 -6.32 7.46 -4.75
C HIS A 44 -6.84 6.15 -5.34
N VAL A 45 -6.22 5.06 -4.95
CA VAL A 45 -6.65 3.72 -5.37
C VAL A 45 -8.07 3.48 -4.92
N SER A 46 -8.95 3.10 -5.83
CA SER A 46 -10.34 2.78 -5.48
C SER A 46 -10.39 1.62 -4.50
N GLY A 47 -11.14 1.79 -3.42
CA GLY A 47 -11.30 0.76 -2.37
C GLY A 47 -10.17 0.71 -1.37
N ALA A 48 -9.17 1.58 -1.47
CA ALA A 48 -8.06 1.60 -0.51
C ALA A 48 -8.52 2.08 0.87
N ILE A 49 -7.85 1.57 1.89
CA ILE A 49 -7.97 2.10 3.25
C ILE A 49 -7.00 3.27 3.36
N HIS A 50 -7.46 4.40 3.91
CA HIS A 50 -6.61 5.57 4.09
C HIS A 50 -6.19 5.70 5.56
N ILE A 51 -4.89 5.55 5.80
CA ILE A 51 -4.29 5.78 7.12
C ILE A 51 -2.96 6.46 6.90
N PRO A 52 -2.85 7.77 7.11
CA PRO A 52 -1.57 8.47 6.98
C PRO A 52 -0.48 7.79 7.82
N VAL A 53 0.75 7.77 7.32
CA VAL A 53 1.83 7.01 7.97
C VAL A 53 2.06 7.49 9.42
N ASP A 54 1.86 8.78 9.69
CA ASP A 54 2.03 9.33 11.03
C ASP A 54 1.01 8.80 12.02
N ASP A 55 -0.14 8.32 11.53
CA ASP A 55 -1.23 7.79 12.36
C ASP A 55 -1.28 6.26 12.35
N LEU A 56 -0.40 5.62 11.58
CA LEU A 56 -0.52 4.19 11.29
C LEU A 56 -0.43 3.32 12.55
N ILE A 57 0.52 3.62 13.43
CA ILE A 57 0.71 2.81 14.65
C ILE A 57 -0.55 2.83 15.51
N GLU A 58 -1.17 4.01 15.67
CA GLU A 58 -2.38 4.16 16.49
C GLU A 58 -3.59 3.44 15.88
N HIS A 59 -3.59 3.28 14.56
CA HIS A 59 -4.71 2.69 13.82
C HIS A 59 -4.38 1.34 13.21
N MET A 60 -3.31 0.68 13.68
CA MET A 60 -2.90 -0.60 13.12
C MET A 60 -3.98 -1.69 13.29
N ASP A 61 -4.86 -1.54 14.26
CA ASP A 61 -5.99 -2.46 14.44
C ASP A 61 -6.97 -2.44 13.26
N GLN A 62 -6.93 -1.40 12.43
CA GLN A 62 -7.74 -1.32 11.21
C GLN A 62 -7.11 -2.07 10.03
N VAL A 63 -5.86 -2.53 10.19
CA VAL A 63 -5.13 -3.21 9.12
C VAL A 63 -5.24 -4.72 9.32
N PRO A 64 -5.84 -5.45 8.36
CA PRO A 64 -6.02 -6.90 8.51
C PRO A 64 -4.68 -7.63 8.60
N GLN A 65 -4.62 -8.68 9.40
CA GLN A 65 -3.40 -9.47 9.55
C GLN A 65 -3.37 -10.71 8.65
N ASP A 66 -4.50 -11.07 8.06
CA ASP A 66 -4.67 -12.30 7.30
C ASP A 66 -4.75 -12.08 5.79
N LYS A 67 -4.34 -10.90 5.32
CA LYS A 67 -4.42 -10.53 3.90
C LYS A 67 -3.08 -10.02 3.40
N LYS A 68 -2.93 -9.99 2.09
CA LYS A 68 -1.79 -9.31 1.46
C LYS A 68 -2.02 -7.81 1.58
N LEU A 69 -1.03 -7.11 2.09
CA LEU A 69 -1.11 -5.69 2.36
C LEU A 69 -0.20 -4.94 1.40
N LEU A 70 -0.80 -4.11 0.56
CA LEU A 70 -0.10 -3.32 -0.45
C LEU A 70 -0.13 -1.86 -0.01
N PHE A 71 0.97 -1.37 0.54
CA PHE A 71 1.08 0.01 1.00
C PHE A 71 1.49 0.91 -0.16
N ILE A 72 0.84 2.06 -0.30
CA ILE A 72 1.11 3.03 -1.36
C ILE A 72 1.27 4.44 -0.79
N CYS A 73 2.18 5.21 -1.37
CA CYS A 73 2.30 6.64 -1.11
C CYS A 73 2.63 7.35 -2.43
N ALA A 74 3.26 8.52 -2.38
CA ALA A 74 3.57 9.26 -3.62
C ALA A 74 4.71 8.62 -4.41
N ALA A 75 5.76 8.14 -3.75
CA ALA A 75 6.96 7.66 -4.44
C ALA A 75 7.66 6.50 -3.71
N GLY A 76 6.96 5.78 -2.87
CA GLY A 76 7.48 4.56 -2.26
C GLY A 76 8.22 4.73 -0.93
N VAL A 77 8.47 5.95 -0.48
CA VAL A 77 9.25 6.19 0.75
C VAL A 77 8.41 5.95 2.01
N ARG A 78 7.29 6.66 2.14
CA ARG A 78 6.40 6.49 3.31
C ARG A 78 5.76 5.11 3.33
N SER A 79 5.46 4.55 2.17
CA SER A 79 4.89 3.21 2.08
C SER A 79 5.90 2.14 2.49
N GLY A 80 7.18 2.34 2.17
CA GLY A 80 8.25 1.47 2.67
C GLY A 80 8.36 1.52 4.18
N LEU A 81 8.30 2.74 4.76
CA LEU A 81 8.27 2.89 6.21
C LEU A 81 7.06 2.20 6.83
N ALA A 82 5.90 2.32 6.19
CA ALA A 82 4.68 1.66 6.66
C ALA A 82 4.84 0.14 6.72
N CYS A 83 5.48 -0.45 5.70
CA CYS A 83 5.78 -1.89 5.70
C CYS A 83 6.69 -2.26 6.87
N GLU A 84 7.72 -1.45 7.14
CA GLU A 84 8.64 -1.72 8.25
C GLU A 84 7.93 -1.63 9.60
N LEU A 85 7.04 -0.63 9.76
CA LEU A 85 6.24 -0.50 10.98
C LEU A 85 5.33 -1.72 11.18
N ALA A 86 4.66 -2.16 10.12
CA ALA A 86 3.80 -3.35 10.19
C ALA A 86 4.60 -4.59 10.58
N ALA A 87 5.77 -4.78 9.98
CA ALA A 87 6.63 -5.91 10.31
C ALA A 87 7.06 -5.87 11.77
N SER A 88 7.41 -4.69 12.28
CA SER A 88 7.83 -4.53 13.67
C SER A 88 6.69 -4.81 14.66
N MET A 89 5.45 -4.70 14.20
CA MET A 89 4.26 -4.98 15.02
C MET A 89 3.74 -6.41 14.86
N GLY A 90 4.52 -7.29 14.23
CA GLY A 90 4.20 -8.72 14.16
C GLY A 90 3.47 -9.16 12.90
N TYR A 91 3.30 -8.29 11.91
CA TYR A 91 2.70 -8.70 10.64
C TYR A 91 3.65 -9.61 9.87
N ASP A 92 3.08 -10.59 9.18
CA ASP A 92 3.86 -11.54 8.39
C ASP A 92 4.51 -10.81 7.20
N SER A 93 5.84 -10.79 7.17
CA SER A 93 6.58 -10.08 6.13
C SER A 93 6.30 -10.61 4.72
N SER A 94 5.90 -11.87 4.60
CA SER A 94 5.55 -12.46 3.29
C SER A 94 4.26 -11.87 2.72
N ASN A 95 3.48 -11.15 3.52
CA ASN A 95 2.26 -10.47 3.10
C ASN A 95 2.42 -8.95 2.95
N LEU A 96 3.62 -8.42 3.13
CA LEU A 96 3.87 -6.98 3.07
C LEU A 96 4.48 -6.60 1.74
N TYR A 97 3.87 -5.63 1.06
CA TYR A 97 4.29 -5.15 -0.24
C TYR A 97 4.32 -3.63 -0.26
N ASN A 98 5.38 -3.07 -0.84
CA ASN A 98 5.51 -1.64 -1.09
C ASN A 98 5.26 -1.39 -2.57
N ILE A 99 4.22 -0.62 -2.90
CA ILE A 99 3.98 -0.14 -4.27
C ILE A 99 4.94 1.03 -4.48
N ASP A 100 6.14 0.74 -4.97
CA ASP A 100 7.27 1.66 -4.88
C ASP A 100 7.30 2.75 -5.96
N ASP A 101 6.50 2.64 -7.02
CA ASP A 101 6.38 3.71 -8.00
C ASP A 101 5.29 4.73 -7.63
N GLY A 102 4.39 4.38 -6.73
CA GLY A 102 3.47 5.33 -6.12
C GLY A 102 2.22 5.69 -6.92
N THR A 103 1.40 6.55 -6.30
CA THR A 103 0.09 6.92 -6.83
C THR A 103 0.12 7.54 -8.23
N PRO A 104 1.07 8.43 -8.59
CA PRO A 104 1.10 8.97 -9.96
C PRO A 104 1.18 7.88 -11.03
N PHE A 105 1.92 6.82 -10.80
CA PHE A 105 2.02 5.72 -11.77
C PHE A 105 0.77 4.85 -11.78
N TRP A 106 0.10 4.70 -10.64
CA TRP A 106 -1.19 4.04 -10.57
C TRP A 106 -2.21 4.75 -11.47
N ILE A 107 -2.28 6.07 -11.34
CA ILE A 107 -3.21 6.89 -12.12
C ILE A 107 -2.83 6.88 -13.61
N ALA A 108 -1.55 7.04 -13.91
CA ALA A 108 -1.06 7.05 -15.30
C ALA A 108 -1.33 5.71 -16.00
N GLY A 109 -1.36 4.61 -15.27
CA GLY A 109 -1.69 3.30 -15.79
C GLY A 109 -3.17 3.03 -15.98
N ASN A 110 -4.02 4.03 -15.72
CA ASN A 110 -5.47 3.92 -15.83
C ASN A 110 -6.06 2.84 -14.93
N HIS A 111 -5.43 2.57 -13.79
CA HIS A 111 -5.97 1.63 -12.81
C HIS A 111 -7.11 2.29 -12.03
N PRO A 112 -8.00 1.50 -11.40
CA PRO A 112 -9.16 2.06 -10.72
C PRO A 112 -8.79 3.12 -9.68
N THR A 113 -9.24 4.35 -9.92
CA THR A 113 -8.90 5.54 -9.13
C THR A 113 -10.18 6.24 -8.71
N SER A 114 -10.22 6.68 -7.45
CA SER A 114 -11.31 7.48 -6.90
C SER A 114 -10.77 8.84 -6.48
N PHE A 115 -11.65 9.84 -6.38
CA PHE A 115 -11.28 11.21 -6.03
C PHE A 115 -12.16 11.69 -4.88
N GLY A 116 -11.64 12.66 -4.11
CA GLY A 116 -12.35 13.21 -2.97
C GLY A 116 -12.26 12.29 -1.75
N GLU A 117 -13.13 12.52 -0.81
CA GLU A 117 -13.11 11.76 0.45
C GLU A 117 -13.67 10.32 0.26
#